data_06fd451a44b20d31b9b589de36c45901
#
_entry.id   06fd451a44b20d31b9b589de36c45901
#
_cell.length_a   1.000
_cell.length_b   1.000
_cell.length_c   1.000
_cell.angle_alpha   90.00
_cell.angle_beta   90.00
_cell.angle_gamma   90.00
#
_symmetry.space_group_name_H-M   'P 1'
#
loop_
_entity.id
_entity.type
_entity.pdbx_description
1 polymer ?
#
loop_
_entity_poly.entity_id
_entity_poly.type
_entity_poly.pdbx_seq_one_letter_code
_entity_poly.pdbx_strand_id
1 'polypeptide(L)'
;MSADIRPTEAADIDHARRFGGLDRLYGVAGAASIRRSHVMVVGIGGVGSWAVEALARSGVGRITMVDMDHVSESNINRQVHATQATFGQSKIVAMQERIALINPKCKVTCIDDFVTYENWLSIVPADVDAVIDACDQVHAKVAMAVWALQQKGNKTSKPLFIAVGAAGGKRLAHLVDIDDLSKTTHDPLLAQLRYRLRKQHGAAREGKKIGVNCVFSKEAVLQPDRAVDTGMADNTLNCSGYGSVVSVTATFGQCAAGWALDKLANLT
;
A
#
# COMPACT_ATOMS: atom_id res chain seq x y z
N MET A 1 12.53 -14.42 -35.78
CA MET A 1 11.78 -15.51 -35.16
C MET A 1 11.02 -14.93 -33.99
N SER A 2 9.74 -14.62 -34.17
CA SER A 2 8.84 -14.14 -33.12
C SER A 2 8.39 -15.37 -32.32
N ALA A 3 8.79 -15.47 -31.06
CA ALA A 3 8.29 -16.50 -30.17
C ALA A 3 6.85 -16.16 -29.78
N ASP A 4 5.91 -16.94 -30.26
CA ASP A 4 4.50 -16.87 -29.93
C ASP A 4 4.33 -17.32 -28.47
N ILE A 5 4.35 -16.37 -27.53
CA ILE A 5 4.13 -16.63 -26.09
C ILE A 5 2.62 -16.75 -25.89
N ARG A 6 2.09 -17.97 -26.05
CA ARG A 6 0.71 -18.25 -25.68
C ARG A 6 0.54 -18.16 -24.17
N PRO A 7 -0.53 -17.51 -23.67
CA PRO A 7 -0.87 -17.57 -22.25
C PRO A 7 -1.23 -19.03 -21.92
N THR A 8 -0.52 -19.64 -20.97
CA THR A 8 -0.86 -20.95 -20.40
C THR A 8 -2.23 -20.86 -19.75
N GLU A 9 -3.14 -21.75 -20.08
CA GLU A 9 -4.46 -21.82 -19.45
C GLU A 9 -4.33 -21.95 -17.92
N ALA A 10 -5.23 -21.27 -17.18
CA ALA A 10 -5.19 -21.16 -15.71
C ALA A 10 -5.25 -22.52 -14.97
N ALA A 11 -5.62 -23.61 -15.66
CA ALA A 11 -5.70 -24.96 -15.12
C ALA A 11 -4.32 -25.61 -14.79
N ASP A 12 -3.24 -25.13 -15.40
CA ASP A 12 -1.93 -25.79 -15.36
C ASP A 12 -0.88 -25.06 -14.48
N ILE A 13 -1.34 -24.16 -13.60
CA ILE A 13 -0.44 -23.36 -12.78
C ILE A 13 -0.06 -24.13 -11.52
N ASP A 14 1.18 -24.58 -11.47
CA ASP A 14 1.79 -25.15 -10.26
C ASP A 14 2.05 -24.06 -9.20
N HIS A 15 1.05 -23.89 -8.33
CA HIS A 15 1.07 -22.91 -7.26
C HIS A 15 2.19 -23.23 -6.23
N ALA A 16 2.47 -24.50 -5.97
CA ALA A 16 3.52 -24.93 -5.06
C ALA A 16 4.90 -24.55 -5.62
N ARG A 17 5.11 -24.71 -6.93
CA ARG A 17 6.34 -24.30 -7.60
C ARG A 17 6.53 -22.77 -7.59
N ARG A 18 5.45 -21.98 -7.76
CA ARG A 18 5.53 -20.52 -7.75
C ARG A 18 5.81 -19.95 -6.36
N PHE A 19 5.18 -20.49 -5.33
CA PHE A 19 5.15 -19.89 -3.98
C PHE A 19 5.74 -20.78 -2.88
N GLY A 20 6.28 -21.96 -3.19
CA GLY A 20 6.86 -22.89 -2.22
C GLY A 20 8.07 -22.35 -1.45
N GLY A 21 8.68 -21.24 -1.91
CA GLY A 21 9.68 -20.52 -1.13
C GLY A 21 9.13 -19.94 0.17
N LEU A 22 7.84 -19.60 0.18
CA LEU A 22 7.16 -19.05 1.37
C LEU A 22 6.94 -20.11 2.45
N ASP A 23 6.71 -21.37 2.05
CA ASP A 23 6.56 -22.47 3.00
C ASP A 23 7.86 -22.69 3.80
N ARG A 24 9.03 -22.46 3.18
CA ARG A 24 10.34 -22.51 3.86
C ARG A 24 10.60 -21.30 4.76
N LEU A 25 10.07 -20.14 4.40
CA LEU A 25 10.29 -18.87 5.12
C LEU A 25 9.34 -18.70 6.30
N TYR A 26 8.04 -18.93 6.08
CA TYR A 26 6.98 -18.70 7.06
C TYR A 26 6.45 -19.99 7.70
N GLY A 27 6.98 -21.13 7.32
CA GLY A 27 6.40 -22.43 7.64
C GLY A 27 5.13 -22.73 6.82
N VAL A 28 4.74 -24.00 6.76
CA VAL A 28 3.57 -24.45 5.98
C VAL A 28 2.28 -23.76 6.45
N ALA A 29 2.08 -23.63 7.76
CA ALA A 29 0.89 -23.00 8.33
C ALA A 29 0.85 -21.49 8.05
N GLY A 30 1.97 -20.77 8.23
CA GLY A 30 2.07 -19.33 7.94
C GLY A 30 1.86 -19.01 6.47
N ALA A 31 2.49 -19.77 5.57
CA ALA A 31 2.29 -19.63 4.14
C ALA A 31 0.83 -19.95 3.72
N ALA A 32 0.20 -20.94 4.34
CA ALA A 32 -1.21 -21.24 4.12
C ALA A 32 -2.12 -20.10 4.63
N SER A 33 -1.77 -19.44 5.75
CA SER A 33 -2.46 -18.25 6.24
C SER A 33 -2.38 -17.11 5.24
N ILE A 34 -1.21 -16.78 4.70
CA ILE A 34 -1.02 -15.78 3.65
C ILE A 34 -1.89 -16.09 2.42
N ARG A 35 -1.91 -17.36 1.96
CA ARG A 35 -2.70 -17.78 0.79
C ARG A 35 -4.22 -17.65 1.01
N ARG A 36 -4.70 -17.70 2.23
CA ARG A 36 -6.13 -17.49 2.55
C ARG A 36 -6.49 -16.04 2.78
N SER A 37 -5.52 -15.19 3.04
CA SER A 37 -5.73 -13.81 3.47
C SER A 37 -6.39 -12.94 2.42
N HIS A 38 -7.14 -11.96 2.90
CA HIS A 38 -7.72 -10.86 2.14
C HIS A 38 -7.02 -9.55 2.53
N VAL A 39 -6.29 -8.96 1.63
CA VAL A 39 -5.59 -7.69 1.86
C VAL A 39 -6.21 -6.60 1.00
N MET A 40 -6.53 -5.46 1.61
CA MET A 40 -6.99 -4.26 0.92
C MET A 40 -5.86 -3.25 0.83
N VAL A 41 -5.67 -2.66 -0.35
CA VAL A 41 -4.70 -1.57 -0.58
C VAL A 41 -5.45 -0.35 -1.09
N VAL A 42 -5.33 0.76 -0.39
CA VAL A 42 -5.96 2.03 -0.73
C VAL A 42 -4.91 2.99 -1.28
N GLY A 43 -5.11 3.45 -2.51
CA GLY A 43 -4.14 4.24 -3.28
C GLY A 43 -3.16 3.36 -4.05
N ILE A 44 -3.32 3.26 -5.38
CA ILE A 44 -2.49 2.43 -6.28
C ILE A 44 -1.50 3.33 -7.04
N GLY A 45 -0.89 4.25 -6.32
CA GLY A 45 0.16 5.14 -6.80
C GLY A 45 1.57 4.55 -6.69
N GLY A 46 2.57 5.42 -6.49
CA GLY A 46 3.99 5.06 -6.41
C GLY A 46 4.35 4.09 -5.28
N VAL A 47 3.56 4.05 -4.21
CA VAL A 47 3.77 3.14 -3.07
C VAL A 47 2.83 1.95 -3.15
N GLY A 48 1.53 2.19 -3.31
CA GLY A 48 0.54 1.11 -3.27
C GLY A 48 0.69 0.12 -4.40
N SER A 49 1.10 0.54 -5.60
CA SER A 49 1.34 -0.39 -6.71
C SER A 49 2.45 -1.41 -6.39
N TRP A 50 3.51 -1.00 -5.69
CA TRP A 50 4.57 -1.91 -5.24
C TRP A 50 4.14 -2.78 -4.05
N ALA A 51 3.27 -2.28 -3.19
CA ALA A 51 2.68 -3.11 -2.13
C ALA A 51 1.83 -4.23 -2.75
N VAL A 52 0.96 -3.92 -3.72
CA VAL A 52 0.16 -4.90 -4.45
C VAL A 52 1.02 -5.91 -5.20
N GLU A 53 2.09 -5.46 -5.87
CA GLU A 53 3.06 -6.34 -6.53
C GLU A 53 3.66 -7.35 -5.55
N ALA A 54 4.09 -6.87 -4.37
CA ALA A 54 4.67 -7.72 -3.33
C ALA A 54 3.66 -8.75 -2.79
N LEU A 55 2.41 -8.33 -2.53
CA LEU A 55 1.34 -9.23 -2.07
C LEU A 55 1.02 -10.30 -3.12
N ALA A 56 0.90 -9.92 -4.39
CA ALA A 56 0.65 -10.85 -5.49
C ALA A 56 1.79 -11.89 -5.61
N ARG A 57 3.06 -11.45 -5.56
CA ARG A 57 4.26 -12.31 -5.58
C ARG A 57 4.43 -13.16 -4.33
N SER A 58 3.74 -12.81 -3.26
CA SER A 58 3.69 -13.59 -2.02
C SER A 58 2.48 -14.52 -1.93
N GLY A 59 1.74 -14.70 -3.03
CA GLY A 59 0.66 -15.67 -3.12
C GLY A 59 -0.57 -15.33 -2.28
N VAL A 60 -0.80 -14.05 -1.93
CA VAL A 60 -2.02 -13.60 -1.24
C VAL A 60 -3.23 -14.00 -2.06
N GLY A 61 -4.23 -14.59 -1.39
CA GLY A 61 -5.37 -15.19 -2.08
C GLY A 61 -6.45 -14.20 -2.53
N ARG A 62 -6.59 -13.06 -1.84
CA ARG A 62 -7.54 -12.01 -2.20
C ARG A 62 -6.94 -10.63 -2.02
N ILE A 63 -7.08 -9.78 -3.03
CA ILE A 63 -6.61 -8.39 -2.99
C ILE A 63 -7.75 -7.48 -3.43
N THR A 64 -8.11 -6.51 -2.58
CA THR A 64 -8.99 -5.40 -2.94
C THR A 64 -8.15 -4.16 -3.16
N MET A 65 -8.34 -3.49 -4.28
CA MET A 65 -7.65 -2.24 -4.64
C MET A 65 -8.66 -1.10 -4.75
N VAL A 66 -8.30 0.06 -4.20
CA VAL A 66 -9.11 1.30 -4.29
C VAL A 66 -8.26 2.41 -4.87
N ASP A 67 -8.64 2.90 -6.03
CA ASP A 67 -8.02 4.06 -6.70
C ASP A 67 -8.92 4.46 -7.87
N MET A 68 -9.11 5.75 -8.15
CA MET A 68 -9.91 6.20 -9.30
C MET A 68 -9.07 6.87 -10.40
N ASP A 69 -7.77 6.95 -10.22
CA ASP A 69 -6.89 7.59 -11.19
C ASP A 69 -6.59 6.68 -12.38
N HIS A 70 -6.12 7.33 -13.44
CA HIS A 70 -5.60 6.69 -14.63
C HIS A 70 -4.07 6.79 -14.68
N VAL A 71 -3.45 5.86 -15.39
CA VAL A 71 -2.01 5.85 -15.61
C VAL A 71 -1.63 7.01 -16.52
N SER A 72 -0.68 7.85 -16.07
CA SER A 72 -0.11 8.95 -16.86
C SER A 72 1.38 8.75 -17.10
N GLU A 73 1.94 9.43 -18.07
CA GLU A 73 3.39 9.38 -18.37
C GLU A 73 4.25 9.78 -17.18
N SER A 74 3.81 10.75 -16.39
CA SER A 74 4.49 11.20 -15.18
C SER A 74 4.56 10.14 -14.08
N ASN A 75 3.86 9.01 -14.22
CA ASN A 75 3.88 7.92 -13.26
C ASN A 75 4.99 6.89 -13.53
N ILE A 76 5.58 6.90 -14.74
CA ILE A 76 6.51 5.87 -15.22
C ILE A 76 7.75 5.71 -14.34
N ASN A 77 8.19 6.79 -13.71
CA ASN A 77 9.39 6.81 -12.88
C ASN A 77 9.23 6.13 -11.51
N ARG A 78 7.97 5.73 -11.13
CA ARG A 78 7.75 5.21 -9.76
C ARG A 78 6.59 4.23 -9.58
N GLN A 79 5.69 4.06 -10.55
CA GLN A 79 4.54 3.14 -10.45
C GLN A 79 4.80 1.89 -11.30
N VAL A 80 4.69 0.70 -10.71
CA VAL A 80 5.11 -0.56 -11.34
C VAL A 80 4.25 -0.94 -12.56
N HIS A 81 3.00 -0.52 -12.60
CA HIS A 81 2.07 -0.76 -13.70
C HIS A 81 2.13 0.32 -14.80
N ALA A 82 2.82 1.45 -14.54
CA ALA A 82 2.96 2.51 -15.52
C ALA A 82 4.03 2.11 -16.56
N THR A 83 3.57 1.83 -17.76
CA THR A 83 4.39 1.47 -18.92
C THR A 83 3.79 2.12 -20.17
N GLN A 84 4.54 2.15 -21.28
CA GLN A 84 4.04 2.67 -22.55
C GLN A 84 2.69 2.03 -22.97
N ALA A 85 2.48 0.77 -22.64
CA ALA A 85 1.27 0.02 -23.02
C ALA A 85 0.04 0.31 -22.13
N THR A 86 0.22 0.96 -20.98
CA THR A 86 -0.85 1.16 -19.98
C THR A 86 -1.28 2.62 -19.81
N PHE A 87 -0.70 3.56 -20.56
CA PHE A 87 -1.11 4.97 -20.48
C PHE A 87 -2.59 5.15 -20.80
N GLY A 88 -3.28 5.94 -19.98
CA GLY A 88 -4.73 6.18 -20.07
C GLY A 88 -5.60 5.08 -19.48
N GLN A 89 -5.04 3.92 -19.10
CA GLN A 89 -5.77 2.85 -18.45
C GLN A 89 -6.01 3.19 -16.96
N SER A 90 -7.14 2.76 -16.39
CA SER A 90 -7.36 2.84 -14.94
C SER A 90 -6.25 2.11 -14.20
N LYS A 91 -5.68 2.72 -13.14
CA LYS A 91 -4.58 2.13 -12.37
C LYS A 91 -4.93 0.77 -11.76
N ILE A 92 -6.16 0.63 -11.25
CA ILE A 92 -6.62 -0.64 -10.66
C ILE A 92 -6.79 -1.73 -11.71
N VAL A 93 -7.22 -1.38 -12.94
CA VAL A 93 -7.33 -2.34 -14.04
C VAL A 93 -5.96 -2.77 -14.53
N ALA A 94 -5.03 -1.83 -14.77
CA ALA A 94 -3.65 -2.15 -15.15
C ALA A 94 -2.97 -3.06 -14.11
N MET A 95 -3.24 -2.81 -12.83
CA MET A 95 -2.69 -3.62 -11.75
C MET A 95 -3.37 -5.00 -11.64
N GLN A 96 -4.67 -5.11 -11.90
CA GLN A 96 -5.40 -6.38 -11.95
C GLN A 96 -4.84 -7.30 -13.06
N GLU A 97 -4.62 -6.77 -14.25
CA GLU A 97 -4.02 -7.51 -15.36
C GLU A 97 -2.62 -8.01 -14.98
N ARG A 98 -1.83 -7.16 -14.32
CA ARG A 98 -0.50 -7.53 -13.83
C ARG A 98 -0.55 -8.63 -12.77
N ILE A 99 -1.48 -8.57 -11.81
CA ILE A 99 -1.68 -9.63 -10.81
C ILE A 99 -2.02 -10.96 -11.50
N ALA A 100 -2.88 -10.94 -12.52
CA ALA A 100 -3.26 -12.14 -13.25
C ALA A 100 -2.07 -12.88 -13.89
N LEU A 101 -1.03 -12.16 -14.32
CA LEU A 101 0.21 -12.74 -14.84
C LEU A 101 1.10 -13.35 -13.73
N ILE A 102 1.01 -12.84 -12.50
CA ILE A 102 1.83 -13.26 -11.36
C ILE A 102 1.16 -14.36 -10.56
N ASN A 103 -0.08 -14.11 -10.12
CA ASN A 103 -0.89 -14.98 -9.29
C ASN A 103 -2.32 -15.08 -9.83
N PRO A 104 -2.57 -15.83 -10.90
CA PRO A 104 -3.87 -15.91 -11.55
C PRO A 104 -4.97 -16.55 -10.68
N LYS A 105 -4.61 -17.20 -9.56
CA LYS A 105 -5.59 -17.71 -8.57
C LYS A 105 -6.01 -16.63 -7.55
N CYS A 106 -5.35 -15.46 -7.53
CA CYS A 106 -5.73 -14.35 -6.66
C CYS A 106 -7.09 -13.78 -7.10
N LYS A 107 -8.01 -13.69 -6.15
CA LYS A 107 -9.29 -12.99 -6.37
C LYS A 107 -9.07 -11.50 -6.19
N VAL A 108 -9.21 -10.74 -7.27
CA VAL A 108 -8.99 -9.29 -7.27
C VAL A 108 -10.33 -8.56 -7.35
N THR A 109 -10.53 -7.60 -6.44
CA THR A 109 -11.64 -6.66 -6.46
C THR A 109 -11.10 -5.26 -6.72
N CYS A 110 -11.60 -4.59 -7.75
CA CYS A 110 -11.27 -3.22 -8.10
C CYS A 110 -12.42 -2.30 -7.68
N ILE A 111 -12.11 -1.26 -6.91
CA ILE A 111 -13.07 -0.24 -6.48
C ILE A 111 -12.59 1.09 -7.05
N ASP A 112 -13.33 1.60 -8.04
CA ASP A 112 -13.06 2.86 -8.74
C ASP A 112 -13.73 4.00 -7.97
N ASP A 113 -13.11 4.39 -6.84
CA ASP A 113 -13.64 5.43 -5.96
C ASP A 113 -12.52 6.03 -5.09
N PHE A 114 -12.81 7.15 -4.43
CA PHE A 114 -12.01 7.69 -3.33
C PHE A 114 -12.51 7.18 -1.98
N VAL A 115 -11.61 7.01 -1.03
CA VAL A 115 -11.99 6.81 0.36
C VAL A 115 -12.30 8.15 1.01
N THR A 116 -13.51 8.24 1.60
CA THR A 116 -13.95 9.34 2.45
C THR A 116 -14.37 8.81 3.83
N TYR A 117 -14.67 9.71 4.74
CA TYR A 117 -15.19 9.32 6.05
C TYR A 117 -16.60 8.68 5.94
N GLU A 118 -17.39 9.17 4.98
CA GLU A 118 -18.76 8.75 4.78
C GLU A 118 -18.88 7.37 4.10
N ASN A 119 -17.99 7.08 3.13
CA ASN A 119 -18.07 5.85 2.33
C ASN A 119 -17.18 4.72 2.85
N TRP A 120 -16.24 4.96 3.77
CA TRP A 120 -15.26 3.96 4.21
C TRP A 120 -15.90 2.64 4.65
N LEU A 121 -16.96 2.70 5.46
CA LEU A 121 -17.63 1.51 5.99
C LEU A 121 -18.38 0.71 4.92
N SER A 122 -18.74 1.32 3.80
CA SER A 122 -19.32 0.62 2.65
C SER A 122 -18.28 0.05 1.69
N ILE A 123 -17.08 0.59 1.70
CA ILE A 123 -15.97 0.19 0.83
C ILE A 123 -15.14 -0.94 1.45
N VAL A 124 -14.87 -0.87 2.77
CA VAL A 124 -14.03 -1.86 3.43
C VAL A 124 -14.73 -3.21 3.51
N PRO A 125 -14.12 -4.31 2.99
CA PRO A 125 -14.73 -5.63 3.07
C PRO A 125 -14.85 -6.10 4.53
N ALA A 126 -15.99 -6.71 4.86
CA ALA A 126 -16.24 -7.20 6.22
C ALA A 126 -15.27 -8.32 6.65
N ASP A 127 -14.70 -9.02 5.68
CA ASP A 127 -13.76 -10.15 5.85
C ASP A 127 -12.30 -9.79 5.49
N VAL A 128 -11.96 -8.51 5.54
CA VAL A 128 -10.58 -8.06 5.31
C VAL A 128 -9.68 -8.43 6.50
N ASP A 129 -8.54 -9.04 6.21
CA ASP A 129 -7.53 -9.40 7.22
C ASP A 129 -6.50 -8.29 7.44
N ALA A 130 -6.19 -7.50 6.39
CA ALA A 130 -5.25 -6.40 6.48
C ALA A 130 -5.62 -5.25 5.53
N VAL A 131 -5.39 -4.02 5.98
CA VAL A 131 -5.53 -2.80 5.18
C VAL A 131 -4.19 -2.07 5.14
N ILE A 132 -3.71 -1.79 3.94
CA ILE A 132 -2.55 -0.94 3.65
C ILE A 132 -3.06 0.39 3.10
N ASP A 133 -2.91 1.44 3.88
CA ASP A 133 -3.26 2.80 3.48
C ASP A 133 -2.05 3.47 2.82
N ALA A 134 -2.01 3.45 1.49
CA ALA A 134 -0.98 4.08 0.66
C ALA A 134 -1.50 5.34 -0.08
N CYS A 135 -2.67 5.87 0.32
CA CYS A 135 -3.18 7.12 -0.23
C CYS A 135 -2.45 8.34 0.34
N ASP A 136 -2.57 9.49 -0.30
CA ASP A 136 -1.97 10.76 0.12
C ASP A 136 -2.98 11.74 0.74
N GLN A 137 -4.26 11.34 0.80
CA GLN A 137 -5.35 12.16 1.33
C GLN A 137 -5.46 12.03 2.86
N VAL A 138 -5.16 13.10 3.60
CA VAL A 138 -5.18 13.08 5.08
C VAL A 138 -6.57 12.72 5.62
N HIS A 139 -7.67 13.15 4.97
CA HIS A 139 -9.02 12.82 5.41
C HIS A 139 -9.31 11.32 5.32
N ALA A 140 -8.95 10.69 4.22
CA ALA A 140 -9.07 9.24 4.04
C ALA A 140 -8.23 8.48 5.08
N LYS A 141 -6.97 8.91 5.30
CA LYS A 141 -6.11 8.32 6.34
C LYS A 141 -6.73 8.40 7.74
N VAL A 142 -7.35 9.52 8.08
CA VAL A 142 -8.04 9.67 9.37
C VAL A 142 -9.21 8.70 9.47
N ALA A 143 -10.06 8.59 8.44
CA ALA A 143 -11.19 7.66 8.43
C ALA A 143 -10.75 6.21 8.66
N MET A 144 -9.74 5.75 7.90
CA MET A 144 -9.18 4.41 8.01
C MET A 144 -8.50 4.15 9.37
N ALA A 145 -7.71 5.11 9.86
CA ALA A 145 -7.03 4.98 11.16
C ALA A 145 -8.01 4.94 12.33
N VAL A 146 -9.06 5.78 12.30
CA VAL A 146 -10.13 5.77 13.32
C VAL A 146 -10.86 4.44 13.31
N TRP A 147 -11.24 3.94 12.12
CA TRP A 147 -11.85 2.63 11.98
C TRP A 147 -10.95 1.54 12.57
N ALA A 148 -9.66 1.52 12.23
CA ALA A 148 -8.73 0.52 12.72
C ALA A 148 -8.56 0.55 14.24
N LEU A 149 -8.53 1.73 14.85
CA LEU A 149 -8.44 1.90 16.31
C LEU A 149 -9.72 1.46 17.03
N GLN A 150 -10.87 1.55 16.38
CA GLN A 150 -12.18 1.18 16.93
C GLN A 150 -12.48 -0.32 16.84
N GLN A 151 -11.72 -1.07 16.00
CA GLN A 151 -11.93 -2.52 15.88
C GLN A 151 -11.73 -3.21 17.24
N LYS A 152 -12.79 -3.89 17.70
CA LYS A 152 -12.79 -4.70 18.91
C LYS A 152 -12.56 -6.16 18.53
N GLY A 153 -11.81 -6.88 19.30
CA GLY A 153 -11.56 -8.30 19.08
C GLY A 153 -10.23 -8.76 19.66
N ASN A 154 -10.01 -10.06 19.67
CA ASN A 154 -8.72 -10.66 20.02
C ASN A 154 -7.70 -10.32 18.92
N LYS A 155 -6.40 -10.42 19.22
CA LYS A 155 -5.32 -10.15 18.23
C LYS A 155 -5.48 -10.94 16.92
N THR A 156 -6.16 -12.08 16.94
CA THR A 156 -6.41 -12.98 15.81
C THR A 156 -7.68 -12.65 15.00
N SER A 157 -8.54 -11.76 15.49
CA SER A 157 -9.81 -11.41 14.81
C SER A 157 -9.91 -9.94 14.41
N LYS A 158 -8.91 -9.12 14.79
CA LYS A 158 -8.88 -7.70 14.42
C LYS A 158 -8.12 -7.51 13.13
N PRO A 159 -8.69 -6.83 12.11
CA PRO A 159 -7.96 -6.51 10.90
C PRO A 159 -6.67 -5.76 11.20
N LEU A 160 -5.59 -6.15 10.52
CA LEU A 160 -4.32 -5.43 10.57
C LEU A 160 -4.45 -4.10 9.83
N PHE A 161 -3.77 -3.08 10.29
CA PHE A 161 -3.74 -1.77 9.64
C PHE A 161 -2.35 -1.15 9.67
N ILE A 162 -1.90 -0.67 8.53
CA ILE A 162 -0.66 0.09 8.40
C ILE A 162 -0.89 1.30 7.49
N ALA A 163 -0.53 2.48 7.98
CA ALA A 163 -0.55 3.70 7.19
C ALA A 163 0.83 3.98 6.59
N VAL A 164 0.87 4.45 5.35
CA VAL A 164 2.12 4.82 4.70
C VAL A 164 2.24 6.33 4.63
N GLY A 165 3.40 6.85 4.99
CA GLY A 165 3.75 8.26 4.93
C GLY A 165 4.09 8.73 3.51
N ALA A 166 4.53 9.98 3.41
CA ALA A 166 4.91 10.60 2.17
C ALA A 166 6.30 10.15 1.70
N ALA A 167 6.38 9.54 0.51
CA ALA A 167 7.62 9.13 -0.13
C ALA A 167 8.28 10.24 -0.99
N GLY A 168 7.55 11.34 -1.25
CA GLY A 168 8.07 12.48 -2.00
C GLY A 168 9.14 13.26 -1.26
N GLY A 169 10.08 13.86 -2.01
CA GLY A 169 11.20 14.63 -1.46
C GLY A 169 12.26 13.80 -0.74
N LYS A 170 12.34 12.50 -1.01
CA LYS A 170 13.25 11.55 -0.38
C LYS A 170 14.04 10.76 -1.43
N ARG A 171 15.32 10.43 -1.13
CA ARG A 171 16.26 9.74 -2.04
C ARG A 171 16.90 8.50 -1.41
N LEU A 172 16.89 8.39 -0.08
CA LEU A 172 17.65 7.39 0.67
C LEU A 172 16.72 6.25 1.13
N ALA A 173 16.53 5.25 0.27
CA ALA A 173 15.64 4.12 0.51
C ALA A 173 15.98 3.35 1.81
N HIS A 174 17.25 3.26 2.19
CA HIS A 174 17.71 2.57 3.40
C HIS A 174 17.33 3.27 4.72
N LEU A 175 16.77 4.49 4.66
CA LEU A 175 16.25 5.20 5.83
C LEU A 175 14.76 4.96 6.09
N VAL A 176 14.13 4.08 5.30
CA VAL A 176 12.73 3.67 5.53
C VAL A 176 12.65 2.80 6.79
N ASP A 177 11.64 3.07 7.62
CA ASP A 177 11.42 2.37 8.89
C ASP A 177 9.92 2.17 9.14
N ILE A 178 9.60 1.31 10.11
CA ILE A 178 8.24 1.05 10.57
C ILE A 178 8.17 1.26 12.07
N ASP A 179 7.33 2.18 12.53
CA ASP A 179 7.03 2.37 13.96
C ASP A 179 5.60 2.88 14.16
N ASP A 180 5.19 2.99 15.42
CA ASP A 180 3.93 3.63 15.80
C ASP A 180 3.89 5.10 15.36
N LEU A 181 2.72 5.58 14.95
CA LEU A 181 2.49 6.96 14.52
C LEU A 181 3.00 8.01 15.52
N SER A 182 3.03 7.68 16.82
CA SER A 182 3.55 8.57 17.87
C SER A 182 5.05 8.86 17.73
N LYS A 183 5.78 7.98 17.03
CA LYS A 183 7.25 8.03 16.89
C LYS A 183 7.72 8.42 15.49
N THR A 184 6.81 8.56 14.52
CA THR A 184 7.18 8.96 13.16
C THR A 184 7.76 10.37 13.11
N THR A 185 8.81 10.56 12.32
CA THR A 185 9.53 11.81 12.15
C THR A 185 9.69 12.14 10.67
N HIS A 186 10.00 13.40 10.34
CA HIS A 186 10.32 13.86 8.98
C HIS A 186 9.24 13.53 7.93
N ASP A 187 7.98 13.43 8.37
CA ASP A 187 6.86 13.10 7.51
C ASP A 187 5.68 14.05 7.77
N PRO A 188 5.47 15.05 6.90
CA PRO A 188 4.39 16.02 7.05
C PRO A 188 3.01 15.40 6.99
N LEU A 189 2.81 14.35 6.18
CA LEU A 189 1.52 13.67 6.02
C LEU A 189 1.14 12.93 7.30
N LEU A 190 2.07 12.15 7.86
CA LEU A 190 1.84 11.46 9.15
C LEU A 190 1.78 12.43 10.34
N ALA A 191 2.48 13.55 10.28
CA ALA A 191 2.34 14.60 11.30
C ALA A 191 0.93 15.19 11.31
N GLN A 192 0.31 15.42 10.14
CA GLN A 192 -1.08 15.86 10.04
C GLN A 192 -2.06 14.78 10.52
N LEU A 193 -1.85 13.52 10.15
CA LEU A 193 -2.66 12.40 10.63
C LEU A 193 -2.62 12.34 12.17
N ARG A 194 -1.42 12.36 12.75
CA ARG A 194 -1.21 12.37 14.22
C ARG A 194 -1.92 13.54 14.90
N TYR A 195 -1.77 14.75 14.34
CA TYR A 195 -2.43 15.94 14.87
C TYR A 195 -3.95 15.79 14.89
N ARG A 196 -4.56 15.35 13.77
CA ARG A 196 -6.01 15.18 13.67
C ARG A 196 -6.55 14.10 14.59
N LEU A 197 -5.88 12.94 14.68
CA LEU A 197 -6.28 11.87 15.59
C LEU A 197 -6.25 12.34 17.05
N ARG A 198 -5.23 13.10 17.45
CA ARG A 198 -5.15 13.67 18.81
C ARG A 198 -6.20 14.74 19.09
N LYS A 199 -6.46 15.61 18.11
CA LYS A 199 -7.39 16.74 18.29
C LYS A 199 -8.85 16.33 18.25
N GLN A 200 -9.21 15.37 17.37
CA GLN A 200 -10.60 15.08 17.04
C GLN A 200 -11.07 13.70 17.53
N HIS A 201 -10.16 12.75 17.77
CA HIS A 201 -10.49 11.36 18.04
C HIS A 201 -9.87 10.83 19.34
N GLY A 202 -9.36 11.69 20.21
CA GLY A 202 -8.87 11.31 21.54
C GLY A 202 -7.63 10.40 21.52
N ALA A 203 -6.86 10.36 20.43
CA ALA A 203 -5.68 9.53 20.36
C ALA A 203 -4.63 9.93 21.41
N ALA A 204 -3.84 8.95 21.87
CA ALA A 204 -2.88 9.13 22.93
C ALA A 204 -1.89 10.28 22.67
N ARG A 205 -1.62 11.06 23.72
CA ARG A 205 -0.66 12.16 23.71
C ARG A 205 0.76 11.66 23.98
N GLU A 206 1.70 12.58 24.18
CA GLU A 206 3.13 12.31 24.34
C GLU A 206 3.44 11.17 25.32
N GLY A 207 4.46 10.39 24.98
CA GLY A 207 4.93 9.25 25.77
C GLY A 207 4.12 7.97 25.62
N LYS A 208 2.96 7.98 24.93
CA LYS A 208 2.12 6.79 24.73
C LYS A 208 1.96 6.46 23.25
N LYS A 209 1.89 5.18 22.92
CA LYS A 209 1.59 4.69 21.57
C LYS A 209 0.17 5.10 21.17
N ILE A 210 0.00 5.50 19.90
CA ILE A 210 -1.31 5.75 19.31
C ILE A 210 -1.96 4.45 18.87
N GLY A 211 -1.16 3.46 18.48
CA GLY A 211 -1.64 2.15 18.04
C GLY A 211 -1.87 2.06 16.51
N VAL A 212 -1.32 2.99 15.75
CA VAL A 212 -1.30 2.96 14.29
C VAL A 212 0.14 2.73 13.82
N ASN A 213 0.40 1.58 13.18
CA ASN A 213 1.69 1.33 12.57
C ASN A 213 1.86 2.15 11.29
N CYS A 214 3.04 2.69 11.08
CA CYS A 214 3.31 3.56 9.93
C CYS A 214 4.64 3.20 9.27
N VAL A 215 4.64 3.15 7.92
CA VAL A 215 5.87 3.19 7.13
C VAL A 215 6.24 4.65 6.92
N PHE A 216 7.47 5.02 7.23
CA PHE A 216 7.98 6.38 7.05
C PHE A 216 9.49 6.36 6.77
N SER A 217 10.08 7.48 6.40
CA SER A 217 11.53 7.60 6.28
C SER A 217 12.08 8.57 7.31
N LYS A 218 13.22 8.23 7.90
CA LYS A 218 13.99 9.11 8.79
C LYS A 218 14.71 10.23 8.04
N GLU A 219 14.70 10.21 6.71
CA GLU A 219 15.26 11.26 5.87
C GLU A 219 14.38 12.53 5.94
N ALA A 220 15.02 13.69 6.10
CA ALA A 220 14.32 14.96 5.99
C ALA A 220 13.78 15.18 4.56
N VAL A 221 12.62 15.83 4.44
CA VAL A 221 12.05 16.15 3.13
C VAL A 221 12.90 17.20 2.44
N LEU A 222 13.40 16.90 1.25
CA LEU A 222 14.12 17.84 0.41
C LEU A 222 13.11 18.73 -0.34
N GLN A 223 13.31 20.04 -0.24
CA GLN A 223 12.52 20.99 -1.01
C GLN A 223 12.91 20.92 -2.50
N PRO A 224 11.96 21.11 -3.41
CA PRO A 224 12.25 21.21 -4.83
C PRO A 224 13.23 22.35 -5.11
N ASP A 225 14.08 22.17 -6.12
CA ASP A 225 14.92 23.27 -6.60
C ASP A 225 14.00 24.36 -7.21
N ARG A 226 14.15 25.60 -6.74
CA ARG A 226 13.35 26.75 -7.21
C ARG A 226 13.55 27.04 -8.71
N ALA A 227 14.62 26.54 -9.32
CA ALA A 227 14.89 26.67 -10.75
C ALA A 227 13.97 25.80 -11.62
N VAL A 228 13.28 24.81 -11.03
CA VAL A 228 12.32 23.94 -11.71
C VAL A 228 10.91 24.48 -11.41
N ASP A 229 10.59 25.65 -11.94
CA ASP A 229 9.23 26.20 -11.89
C ASP A 229 8.34 25.43 -12.90
N THR A 230 7.63 24.45 -12.43
CA THR A 230 6.74 23.60 -13.25
C THR A 230 5.37 24.24 -13.49
N GLY A 231 5.16 25.51 -13.11
CA GLY A 231 3.90 26.22 -13.34
C GLY A 231 2.65 25.65 -12.64
N MET A 232 2.82 24.57 -11.87
CA MET A 232 1.77 23.92 -11.09
C MET A 232 2.10 24.04 -9.59
N ALA A 233 1.91 25.22 -9.04
CA ALA A 233 1.90 25.42 -7.60
C ALA A 233 0.59 24.87 -7.02
N ASP A 234 0.42 23.56 -7.07
CA ASP A 234 -0.57 22.88 -6.26
C ASP A 234 0.06 22.65 -4.87
N ASN A 235 -0.39 23.42 -3.89
CA ASN A 235 0.08 23.36 -2.48
C ASN A 235 -0.34 22.06 -1.78
N THR A 236 -0.64 21.01 -2.53
CA THR A 236 -0.92 19.69 -1.99
C THR A 236 0.39 19.00 -1.62
N LEU A 237 0.40 18.27 -0.49
CA LEU A 237 1.53 17.47 -0.01
C LEU A 237 1.85 16.27 -0.93
N ASN A 238 1.37 16.31 -2.16
CA ASN A 238 1.44 15.25 -3.14
C ASN A 238 2.87 15.09 -3.68
N CYS A 239 3.24 13.87 -4.02
CA CYS A 239 4.53 13.52 -4.65
C CYS A 239 4.87 14.35 -5.89
N SER A 240 3.87 14.95 -6.55
CA SER A 240 4.06 15.80 -7.74
C SER A 240 4.80 17.10 -7.46
N GLY A 241 4.70 17.68 -6.26
CA GLY A 241 5.40 18.93 -5.91
C GLY A 241 6.84 18.74 -5.44
N TYR A 242 7.18 17.59 -4.84
CA TYR A 242 8.49 17.33 -4.23
C TYR A 242 9.43 16.47 -5.09
N GLY A 243 8.91 15.86 -6.15
CA GLY A 243 9.64 14.81 -6.89
C GLY A 243 9.72 13.50 -6.10
N SER A 244 9.94 12.41 -6.81
CA SER A 244 10.02 11.07 -6.22
C SER A 244 10.84 10.14 -7.09
N VAL A 245 11.36 9.08 -6.51
CA VAL A 245 12.17 8.05 -7.18
C VAL A 245 11.70 6.67 -6.78
N VAL A 246 11.73 5.74 -7.75
CA VAL A 246 11.24 4.37 -7.56
C VAL A 246 11.90 3.65 -6.39
N SER A 247 13.20 3.84 -6.17
CA SER A 247 13.91 3.17 -5.08
C SER A 247 13.29 3.47 -3.70
N VAL A 248 12.79 4.68 -3.48
CA VAL A 248 12.12 5.05 -2.22
C VAL A 248 10.68 4.57 -2.22
N THR A 249 9.90 4.90 -3.27
CA THR A 249 8.48 4.55 -3.30
C THR A 249 8.25 3.04 -3.27
N ALA A 250 9.07 2.27 -4.00
CA ALA A 250 9.02 0.82 -3.96
C ALA A 250 9.37 0.28 -2.58
N THR A 251 10.40 0.82 -1.91
CA THR A 251 10.77 0.39 -0.55
C THR A 251 9.65 0.64 0.45
N PHE A 252 8.95 1.78 0.37
CA PHE A 252 7.78 2.02 1.21
C PHE A 252 6.69 0.96 0.98
N GLY A 253 6.37 0.65 -0.28
CA GLY A 253 5.38 -0.37 -0.63
C GLY A 253 5.79 -1.78 -0.17
N GLN A 254 7.05 -2.16 -0.40
CA GLN A 254 7.61 -3.45 0.03
C GLN A 254 7.61 -3.60 1.56
N CYS A 255 7.97 -2.53 2.30
CA CYS A 255 7.93 -2.53 3.76
C CYS A 255 6.51 -2.70 4.29
N ALA A 256 5.52 -2.00 3.71
CA ALA A 256 4.12 -2.13 4.11
C ALA A 256 3.58 -3.55 3.86
N ALA A 257 3.85 -4.10 2.68
CA ALA A 257 3.46 -5.46 2.33
C ALA A 257 4.19 -6.50 3.20
N GLY A 258 5.50 -6.35 3.39
CA GLY A 258 6.30 -7.26 4.22
C GLY A 258 5.82 -7.30 5.67
N TRP A 259 5.48 -6.12 6.23
CA TRP A 259 4.88 -6.04 7.57
C TRP A 259 3.54 -6.78 7.64
N ALA A 260 2.66 -6.59 6.65
CA ALA A 260 1.37 -7.28 6.59
C ALA A 260 1.55 -8.79 6.48
N LEU A 261 2.42 -9.26 5.59
CA LEU A 261 2.71 -10.68 5.37
C LEU A 261 3.26 -11.37 6.64
N ASP A 262 4.21 -10.72 7.34
CA ASP A 262 4.75 -11.23 8.61
C ASP A 262 3.64 -11.40 9.65
N LYS A 263 2.75 -10.41 9.80
CA LYS A 263 1.65 -10.49 10.74
C LYS A 263 0.62 -11.54 10.34
N LEU A 264 0.25 -11.62 9.05
CA LEU A 264 -0.70 -12.60 8.53
C LEU A 264 -0.21 -14.04 8.71
N ALA A 265 1.10 -14.28 8.51
CA ALA A 265 1.71 -15.59 8.74
C ALA A 265 1.65 -16.05 10.20
N ASN A 266 1.61 -15.09 11.15
CA ASN A 266 1.62 -15.36 12.59
C ASN A 266 0.21 -15.27 13.24
N LEU A 267 -0.86 -15.20 12.45
CA LEU A 267 -2.25 -15.22 12.94
C LEU A 267 -2.78 -16.64 13.19
N THR A 268 -1.94 -17.66 13.12
CA THR A 268 -2.29 -19.08 13.38
C THR A 268 -2.37 -19.41 14.86
#